data_511285df70180f59bcc499bf6cbff817
#
_entry.id   511285df70180f59bcc499bf6cbff817
#
_cell.length_a   1.000
_cell.length_b   1.000
_cell.length_c   1.000
_cell.angle_alpha   90.00
_cell.angle_beta   90.00
_cell.angle_gamma   90.00
#
_symmetry.space_group_name_H-M   'P 1'
#
loop_
_entity.id
_entity.type
_entity.pdbx_description
1 polymer ?
#
loop_
_entity_poly.entity_id
_entity_poly.type
_entity_poly.pdbx_seq_one_letter_code
_entity_poly.pdbx_strand_id
1 'polypeptide(L)'
;MLKDILREQQPVVYHTLRNALEHNRLAHAYMFSGPSGTPKKETAYLLAQSLVCGQPGFACETCDTCERIIHNEYADMIYLDGTSVSIKKDDILKLQHAFAKTGLEKTGKKIYVLDHAENATPDALNSLLKFLEEPGSDMIAILIVEQLDRVLPTIISRCQNIPFTALSASQCYEAVQEELEAMDAYLLSNMIRQKSEIMEAAESEDYQHARFLMKGMLERYLSSPYDALLFLQVEGFPAKQKKYGKQAMLYLIDMLSIFFKDSLRNSRKQPDAWYRNMLEQYQKKNMDMVAILQILMQTKDTLLRSVNLQLLVDQMLFRMKEVTK
;
A
#
# COMPACT_ATOMS: atom_id res chain seq x y z
N MET A 1 14.14 9.27 11.83
CA MET A 1 14.39 8.01 12.55
C MET A 1 13.19 7.09 12.36
N LEU A 2 13.40 5.76 12.37
CA LEU A 2 12.30 4.78 12.17
C LEU A 2 11.20 4.91 13.22
N LYS A 3 11.58 5.17 14.47
CA LYS A 3 10.61 5.39 15.58
C LYS A 3 9.71 6.61 15.37
N ASP A 4 10.18 7.65 14.69
CA ASP A 4 9.35 8.84 14.42
C ASP A 4 8.33 8.53 13.33
N ILE A 5 8.74 7.83 12.26
CA ILE A 5 7.84 7.33 11.22
C ILE A 5 6.74 6.45 11.85
N LEU A 6 7.13 5.51 12.71
CA LEU A 6 6.18 4.62 13.36
C LEU A 6 5.19 5.40 14.25
N ARG A 7 5.68 6.38 15.02
CA ARG A 7 4.84 7.20 15.91
C ARG A 7 3.81 8.01 15.13
N GLU A 8 4.20 8.59 13.98
CA GLU A 8 3.33 9.44 13.17
C GLU A 8 2.35 8.62 12.34
N GLN A 9 2.82 7.55 11.70
CA GLN A 9 1.99 6.78 10.77
C GLN A 9 1.18 5.67 11.45
N GLN A 10 1.68 5.09 12.53
CA GLN A 10 1.12 3.92 13.21
C GLN A 10 1.12 4.09 14.74
N PRO A 11 0.40 5.09 15.30
CA PRO A 11 0.49 5.41 16.73
C PRO A 11 0.09 4.23 17.64
N VAL A 12 -0.89 3.41 17.24
CA VAL A 12 -1.30 2.23 18.01
C VAL A 12 -0.18 1.20 18.08
N VAL A 13 0.46 0.92 16.94
CA VAL A 13 1.62 0.00 16.87
C VAL A 13 2.78 0.53 17.71
N TYR A 14 3.08 1.83 17.59
CA TYR A 14 4.11 2.49 18.38
C TYR A 14 3.89 2.30 19.89
N HIS A 15 2.71 2.62 20.39
CA HIS A 15 2.40 2.47 21.82
C HIS A 15 2.41 1.01 22.28
N THR A 16 1.94 0.09 21.45
CA THR A 16 1.94 -1.35 21.76
C THR A 16 3.36 -1.89 21.93
N LEU A 17 4.23 -1.62 20.96
CA LEU A 17 5.62 -2.06 21.00
C LEU A 17 6.43 -1.35 22.09
N ARG A 18 6.20 -0.05 22.27
CA ARG A 18 6.82 0.72 23.33
C ARG A 18 6.51 0.12 24.71
N ASN A 19 5.23 -0.14 25.00
CA ASN A 19 4.82 -0.75 26.26
C ASN A 19 5.43 -2.14 26.48
N ALA A 20 5.49 -2.96 25.40
CA ALA A 20 6.12 -4.28 25.48
C ALA A 20 7.61 -4.19 25.82
N LEU A 21 8.34 -3.26 25.22
CA LEU A 21 9.77 -3.02 25.46
C LEU A 21 10.03 -2.46 26.87
N GLU A 22 9.30 -1.42 27.29
CA GLU A 22 9.49 -0.77 28.61
C GLU A 22 9.18 -1.70 29.78
N HIS A 23 8.21 -2.62 29.62
CA HIS A 23 7.83 -3.57 30.66
C HIS A 23 8.48 -4.95 30.52
N ASN A 24 9.39 -5.12 29.55
CA ASN A 24 10.03 -6.41 29.22
C ASN A 24 9.01 -7.55 29.01
N ARG A 25 7.89 -7.24 28.33
CA ARG A 25 6.80 -8.19 28.03
C ARG A 25 6.74 -8.46 26.52
N LEU A 26 7.85 -8.94 26.00
CA LEU A 26 7.98 -9.25 24.58
C LEU A 26 7.41 -10.64 24.28
N ALA A 27 6.67 -10.74 23.19
CA ALA A 27 6.27 -12.02 22.64
C ALA A 27 7.47 -12.70 21.96
N HIS A 28 7.50 -14.02 21.94
CA HIS A 28 8.51 -14.79 21.21
C HIS A 28 8.30 -14.72 19.68
N ALA A 29 7.10 -14.38 19.22
CA ALA A 29 6.78 -14.23 17.80
C ALA A 29 5.80 -13.08 17.59
N TYR A 30 6.12 -12.21 16.65
CA TYR A 30 5.28 -11.12 16.17
C TYR A 30 4.86 -11.36 14.72
N MET A 31 3.63 -10.98 14.39
CA MET A 31 3.16 -10.93 13.02
C MET A 31 2.75 -9.49 12.71
N PHE A 32 3.48 -8.82 11.85
CA PHE A 32 3.17 -7.48 11.35
C PHE A 32 2.32 -7.62 10.10
N SER A 33 1.02 -7.43 10.24
CA SER A 33 0.05 -7.63 9.15
C SER A 33 -0.52 -6.29 8.67
N GLY A 34 -0.71 -6.15 7.37
CA GLY A 34 -1.34 -4.95 6.80
C GLY A 34 -0.97 -4.72 5.34
N PRO A 35 -1.64 -3.77 4.66
CA PRO A 35 -1.46 -3.55 3.25
C PRO A 35 -0.03 -3.13 2.89
N SER A 36 0.31 -3.26 1.61
CA SER A 36 1.56 -2.74 1.05
C SER A 36 1.73 -1.24 1.37
N GLY A 37 2.97 -0.78 1.46
CA GLY A 37 3.27 0.62 1.76
C GLY A 37 3.11 1.05 3.21
N THR A 38 2.78 0.14 4.11
CA THR A 38 2.84 0.42 5.55
C THR A 38 4.24 0.07 6.10
N PRO A 39 4.74 0.80 7.14
CA PRO A 39 6.11 0.68 7.61
C PRO A 39 6.37 -0.61 8.44
N LYS A 40 5.92 -1.77 7.91
CA LYS A 40 6.09 -3.08 8.56
C LYS A 40 7.56 -3.49 8.65
N LYS A 41 8.28 -3.34 7.54
CA LYS A 41 9.70 -3.69 7.43
C LYS A 41 10.56 -2.78 8.31
N GLU A 42 10.33 -1.48 8.25
CA GLU A 42 11.00 -0.48 9.08
C GLU A 42 10.76 -0.75 10.57
N THR A 43 9.54 -1.14 10.92
CA THR A 43 9.18 -1.51 12.30
C THR A 43 9.85 -2.81 12.73
N ALA A 44 10.01 -3.78 11.83
CA ALA A 44 10.74 -5.02 12.12
C ALA A 44 12.22 -4.74 12.44
N TYR A 45 12.87 -3.88 11.66
CA TYR A 45 14.22 -3.42 11.95
C TYR A 45 14.31 -2.63 13.26
N LEU A 46 13.38 -1.70 13.52
CA LEU A 46 13.34 -0.96 14.78
C LEU A 46 13.16 -1.88 15.99
N LEU A 47 12.27 -2.88 15.89
CA LEU A 47 12.11 -3.87 16.96
C LEU A 47 13.39 -4.70 17.14
N ALA A 48 14.00 -5.19 16.06
CA ALA A 48 15.25 -5.93 16.10
C ALA A 48 16.38 -5.11 16.76
N GLN A 49 16.54 -3.84 16.36
CA GLN A 49 17.48 -2.93 17.01
C GLN A 49 17.18 -2.76 18.50
N SER A 50 15.90 -2.63 18.88
CA SER A 50 15.49 -2.39 20.26
C SER A 50 15.77 -3.59 21.18
N LEU A 51 15.84 -4.80 20.62
CA LEU A 51 16.18 -6.02 21.35
C LEU A 51 17.66 -6.11 21.74
N VAL A 52 18.54 -5.46 20.98
CA VAL A 52 20.00 -5.59 21.12
C VAL A 52 20.71 -4.27 21.45
N CYS A 53 20.02 -3.13 21.31
CA CYS A 53 20.53 -1.83 21.69
C CYS A 53 20.62 -1.72 23.22
N GLY A 54 21.68 -1.11 23.74
CA GLY A 54 21.87 -0.87 25.18
C GLY A 54 20.96 0.21 25.78
N GLN A 55 20.08 0.84 24.99
CA GLN A 55 19.13 1.86 25.44
C GLN A 55 17.82 1.21 25.91
N PRO A 56 17.18 1.70 27.01
CA PRO A 56 15.87 1.22 27.42
C PRO A 56 14.76 1.65 26.43
N GLY A 57 13.79 0.78 26.20
CA GLY A 57 12.68 1.05 25.27
C GLY A 57 13.11 0.92 23.81
N PHE A 58 12.70 1.84 22.95
CA PHE A 58 13.11 1.83 21.55
C PHE A 58 14.60 2.13 21.38
N ALA A 59 15.19 1.53 20.35
CA ALA A 59 16.61 1.69 20.01
C ALA A 59 17.00 3.17 19.77
N CYS A 60 18.30 3.47 19.95
CA CYS A 60 18.85 4.79 19.62
C CYS A 60 18.96 5.04 18.10
N GLU A 61 18.95 3.99 17.28
CA GLU A 61 19.08 4.00 15.81
C GLU A 61 20.42 4.54 15.25
N THR A 62 21.41 4.83 16.13
CA THR A 62 22.66 5.51 15.74
C THR A 62 23.93 4.79 16.25
N CYS A 63 23.83 3.78 17.10
CA CYS A 63 24.99 3.03 17.57
C CYS A 63 25.41 1.95 16.58
N ASP A 64 26.65 1.47 16.66
CA ASP A 64 27.21 0.44 15.80
C ASP A 64 26.29 -0.81 15.68
N THR A 65 25.73 -1.27 16.79
CA THR A 65 24.80 -2.41 16.79
C THR A 65 23.53 -2.10 15.99
N CYS A 66 22.98 -0.90 16.11
CA CYS A 66 21.79 -0.48 15.34
C CYS A 66 22.09 -0.38 13.83
N GLU A 67 23.25 0.15 13.45
CA GLU A 67 23.67 0.22 12.06
C GLU A 67 23.89 -1.17 11.47
N ARG A 68 24.53 -2.09 12.17
CA ARG A 68 24.72 -3.47 11.72
C ARG A 68 23.39 -4.20 11.50
N ILE A 69 22.37 -3.96 12.31
CA ILE A 69 21.01 -4.50 12.11
C ILE A 69 20.43 -4.00 10.78
N ILE A 70 20.50 -2.70 10.50
CA ILE A 70 19.95 -2.10 9.26
C ILE A 70 20.65 -2.67 8.02
N HIS A 71 21.95 -2.91 8.10
CA HIS A 71 22.74 -3.45 6.99
C HIS A 71 22.72 -5.00 6.90
N ASN A 72 21.95 -5.68 7.77
CA ASN A 72 21.92 -7.15 7.88
C ASN A 72 23.30 -7.76 8.18
N GLU A 73 24.15 -7.05 8.92
CA GLU A 73 25.49 -7.46 9.31
C GLU A 73 25.56 -7.98 10.76
N TYR A 74 24.42 -8.02 11.46
CA TYR A 74 24.34 -8.57 12.82
C TYR A 74 24.28 -10.09 12.76
N ALA A 75 25.27 -10.78 13.30
CA ALA A 75 25.50 -12.22 13.11
C ALA A 75 24.35 -13.12 13.62
N ASP A 76 23.64 -12.69 14.67
CA ASP A 76 22.51 -13.42 15.24
C ASP A 76 21.15 -12.92 14.73
N MET A 77 21.13 -12.21 13.58
CA MET A 77 19.90 -11.85 12.84
C MET A 77 19.91 -12.51 11.47
N ILE A 78 18.78 -13.13 11.11
CA ILE A 78 18.55 -13.69 9.77
C ILE A 78 17.32 -13.04 9.19
N TYR A 79 17.47 -12.45 7.99
CA TYR A 79 16.39 -11.88 7.21
C TYR A 79 16.16 -12.72 5.96
N LEU A 80 14.92 -13.19 5.77
CA LEU A 80 14.49 -13.93 4.59
C LEU A 80 13.44 -13.12 3.84
N ASP A 81 13.72 -12.84 2.57
CA ASP A 81 12.85 -12.05 1.69
C ASP A 81 12.02 -12.96 0.78
N GLY A 82 10.72 -12.96 1.00
CA GLY A 82 9.73 -13.67 0.18
C GLY A 82 9.07 -12.81 -0.91
N THR A 83 9.56 -11.60 -1.17
CA THR A 83 8.96 -10.68 -2.14
C THR A 83 9.03 -11.22 -3.57
N SER A 84 10.22 -11.64 -4.00
CA SER A 84 10.48 -12.08 -5.38
C SER A 84 10.59 -13.60 -5.53
N VAL A 85 11.02 -14.28 -4.48
CA VAL A 85 11.22 -15.74 -4.47
C VAL A 85 10.54 -16.35 -3.26
N SER A 86 9.73 -17.38 -3.48
CA SER A 86 9.05 -18.08 -2.39
C SER A 86 10.04 -18.67 -1.38
N ILE A 87 9.80 -18.44 -0.08
CA ILE A 87 10.57 -19.02 1.02
C ILE A 87 10.33 -20.52 1.05
N LYS A 88 11.40 -21.31 0.91
CA LYS A 88 11.34 -22.76 0.84
C LYS A 88 11.66 -23.41 2.20
N LYS A 89 11.28 -24.69 2.32
CA LYS A 89 11.58 -25.50 3.52
C LYS A 89 13.06 -25.47 3.88
N ASP A 90 13.95 -25.57 2.88
CA ASP A 90 15.39 -25.58 3.11
C ASP A 90 15.92 -24.27 3.73
N ASP A 91 15.28 -23.14 3.42
CA ASP A 91 15.64 -21.85 4.01
C ASP A 91 15.28 -21.80 5.49
N ILE A 92 14.10 -22.36 5.86
CA ILE A 92 13.69 -22.51 7.26
C ILE A 92 14.61 -23.50 8.01
N LEU A 93 15.00 -24.60 7.37
CA LEU A 93 15.93 -25.55 7.97
C LEU A 93 17.32 -24.94 8.22
N LYS A 94 17.85 -24.16 7.26
CA LYS A 94 19.11 -23.41 7.45
C LYS A 94 19.02 -22.45 8.62
N LEU A 95 17.90 -21.71 8.73
CA LEU A 95 17.63 -20.81 9.85
C LEU A 95 17.62 -21.57 11.18
N GLN A 96 16.94 -22.72 11.26
CA GLN A 96 16.91 -23.56 12.44
C GLN A 96 18.31 -24.06 12.84
N HIS A 97 19.10 -24.53 11.87
CA HIS A 97 20.46 -24.98 12.09
C HIS A 97 21.40 -23.86 12.56
N ALA A 98 21.26 -22.65 12.00
CA ALA A 98 22.03 -21.49 12.43
C ALA A 98 21.73 -21.13 13.89
N PHE A 99 20.46 -21.19 14.30
CA PHE A 99 20.03 -20.82 15.65
C PHE A 99 20.16 -21.94 16.69
N ALA A 100 20.38 -23.19 16.27
CA ALA A 100 20.74 -24.28 17.17
C ALA A 100 22.15 -24.13 17.79
N LYS A 101 23.01 -23.30 17.17
CA LYS A 101 24.36 -23.00 17.70
C LYS A 101 24.28 -21.91 18.76
N THR A 102 25.32 -21.81 19.59
CA THR A 102 25.47 -20.71 20.57
C THR A 102 25.49 -19.36 19.82
N GLY A 103 24.85 -18.33 20.40
CA GLY A 103 24.86 -16.99 19.84
C GLY A 103 26.28 -16.45 19.67
N LEU A 104 26.53 -15.73 18.59
CA LEU A 104 27.82 -15.14 18.26
C LEU A 104 27.96 -13.73 18.84
N GLU A 105 26.84 -13.08 19.09
CA GLU A 105 26.78 -11.70 19.60
C GLU A 105 26.67 -11.67 21.14
N LYS A 106 27.15 -10.55 21.71
CA LYS A 106 27.22 -10.38 23.18
C LYS A 106 25.87 -10.43 23.89
N THR A 107 24.79 -10.04 23.20
CA THR A 107 23.45 -10.02 23.79
C THR A 107 22.81 -11.40 23.91
N GLY A 108 23.28 -12.39 23.15
CA GLY A 108 22.69 -13.71 23.03
C GLY A 108 21.31 -13.75 22.36
N LYS A 109 20.75 -12.60 22.00
CA LYS A 109 19.43 -12.50 21.33
C LYS A 109 19.53 -12.91 19.88
N LYS A 110 18.68 -13.85 19.48
CA LYS A 110 18.55 -14.34 18.11
C LYS A 110 17.27 -13.82 17.48
N ILE A 111 17.37 -13.21 16.32
CA ILE A 111 16.25 -12.55 15.67
C ILE A 111 16.12 -13.13 14.26
N TYR A 112 14.91 -13.51 13.86
CA TYR A 112 14.65 -13.78 12.46
C TYR A 112 13.44 -13.00 11.96
N VAL A 113 13.60 -12.48 10.76
CA VAL A 113 12.56 -11.73 10.03
C VAL A 113 12.21 -12.50 8.79
N LEU A 114 10.93 -12.82 8.61
CA LEU A 114 10.40 -13.40 7.38
C LEU A 114 9.52 -12.34 6.72
N ASP A 115 10.04 -11.73 5.67
CA ASP A 115 9.30 -10.73 4.89
C ASP A 115 8.46 -11.42 3.83
N HIS A 116 7.21 -10.99 3.64
CA HIS A 116 6.19 -11.67 2.82
C HIS A 116 6.06 -13.15 3.17
N ALA A 117 5.87 -13.44 4.48
CA ALA A 117 5.78 -14.80 4.99
C ALA A 117 4.61 -15.60 4.35
N GLU A 118 3.56 -14.95 3.83
CA GLU A 118 2.48 -15.56 3.08
C GLU A 118 2.91 -16.19 1.74
N ASN A 119 4.08 -15.84 1.22
CA ASN A 119 4.67 -16.42 0.01
C ASN A 119 5.53 -17.66 0.31
N ALA A 120 5.64 -18.07 1.57
CA ALA A 120 6.34 -19.30 1.93
C ALA A 120 5.57 -20.54 1.45
N THR A 121 6.31 -21.58 1.06
CA THR A 121 5.67 -22.86 0.67
C THR A 121 4.99 -23.50 1.87
N PRO A 122 3.93 -24.32 1.66
CA PRO A 122 3.26 -25.04 2.75
C PRO A 122 4.22 -25.86 3.63
N ASP A 123 5.23 -26.48 3.03
CA ASP A 123 6.25 -27.24 3.76
C ASP A 123 7.15 -26.36 4.60
N ALA A 124 7.47 -25.13 4.11
CA ALA A 124 8.20 -24.13 4.88
C ALA A 124 7.38 -23.66 6.09
N LEU A 125 6.10 -23.33 5.88
CA LEU A 125 5.19 -22.92 6.94
C LEU A 125 5.01 -24.02 8.00
N ASN A 126 4.87 -25.29 7.59
CA ASN A 126 4.80 -26.41 8.52
C ASN A 126 6.10 -26.61 9.32
N SER A 127 7.26 -26.39 8.69
CA SER A 127 8.55 -26.43 9.38
C SER A 127 8.71 -25.29 10.38
N LEU A 128 8.14 -24.12 10.07
CA LEU A 128 8.13 -22.95 10.94
C LEU A 128 7.28 -23.17 12.20
N LEU A 129 6.17 -23.94 12.12
CA LEU A 129 5.30 -24.23 13.27
C LEU A 129 6.08 -24.82 14.45
N LYS A 130 6.93 -25.82 14.22
CA LYS A 130 7.79 -26.39 15.28
C LYS A 130 8.65 -25.34 15.96
N PHE A 131 9.17 -24.41 15.18
CA PHE A 131 10.06 -23.37 15.65
C PHE A 131 9.32 -22.28 16.45
N LEU A 132 8.03 -22.06 16.13
CA LEU A 132 7.15 -21.17 16.88
C LEU A 132 6.58 -21.82 18.15
N GLU A 133 6.45 -23.16 18.19
CA GLU A 133 5.96 -23.91 19.36
C GLU A 133 7.01 -24.07 20.45
N GLU A 134 8.26 -24.29 20.06
CA GLU A 134 9.38 -24.52 20.97
C GLU A 134 10.47 -23.47 20.72
N PRO A 135 10.19 -22.18 20.99
CA PRO A 135 11.20 -21.15 20.80
C PRO A 135 12.35 -21.33 21.79
N GLY A 136 13.58 -21.18 21.29
CA GLY A 136 14.75 -21.07 22.18
C GLY A 136 14.59 -19.87 23.12
N SER A 137 15.21 -19.93 24.31
CA SER A 137 15.02 -18.95 25.40
C SER A 137 15.25 -17.48 25.02
N ASP A 138 16.05 -17.22 23.98
CA ASP A 138 16.45 -15.86 23.57
C ASP A 138 16.17 -15.57 22.11
N MET A 139 15.10 -16.18 21.55
CA MET A 139 14.74 -16.06 20.15
C MET A 139 13.47 -15.26 19.95
N ILE A 140 13.49 -14.35 18.99
CA ILE A 140 12.31 -13.58 18.58
C ILE A 140 12.10 -13.70 17.07
N ALA A 141 10.87 -14.09 16.72
CA ALA A 141 10.39 -14.17 15.35
C ALA A 141 9.65 -12.88 14.97
N ILE A 142 9.86 -12.37 13.77
CA ILE A 142 9.07 -11.28 13.19
C ILE A 142 8.62 -11.71 11.79
N LEU A 143 7.34 -11.96 11.63
CA LEU A 143 6.73 -12.29 10.35
C LEU A 143 6.04 -11.05 9.80
N ILE A 144 6.39 -10.65 8.58
CA ILE A 144 5.76 -9.54 7.86
C ILE A 144 4.82 -10.13 6.83
N VAL A 145 3.56 -9.67 6.79
CA VAL A 145 2.50 -10.23 5.95
C VAL A 145 1.64 -9.11 5.36
N GLU A 146 1.30 -9.22 4.08
CA GLU A 146 0.35 -8.33 3.43
C GLU A 146 -1.05 -8.95 3.35
N GLN A 147 -1.13 -10.26 3.11
CA GLN A 147 -2.36 -11.00 2.93
C GLN A 147 -2.50 -12.06 4.04
N LEU A 148 -3.10 -11.65 5.16
CA LEU A 148 -3.23 -12.49 6.36
C LEU A 148 -4.03 -13.78 6.09
N ASP A 149 -5.00 -13.74 5.17
CA ASP A 149 -5.83 -14.88 4.75
C ASP A 149 -5.03 -15.98 4.03
N ARG A 150 -3.83 -15.68 3.53
CA ARG A 150 -2.92 -16.67 2.93
C ARG A 150 -2.00 -17.36 3.94
N VAL A 151 -1.98 -16.89 5.19
CA VAL A 151 -1.16 -17.50 6.25
C VAL A 151 -1.98 -18.56 7.00
N LEU A 152 -1.34 -19.67 7.35
CA LEU A 152 -2.00 -20.75 8.09
C LEU A 152 -2.54 -20.24 9.44
N PRO A 153 -3.80 -20.52 9.80
CA PRO A 153 -4.36 -20.13 11.11
C PRO A 153 -3.55 -20.62 12.30
N THR A 154 -2.87 -21.76 12.14
CA THR A 154 -1.96 -22.33 13.15
C THR A 154 -0.73 -21.48 13.41
N ILE A 155 -0.23 -20.73 12.43
CA ILE A 155 0.85 -19.74 12.59
C ILE A 155 0.32 -18.48 13.23
N ILE A 156 -0.83 -17.97 12.73
CA ILE A 156 -1.44 -16.75 13.26
C ILE A 156 -1.70 -16.88 14.77
N SER A 157 -2.20 -18.03 15.22
CA SER A 157 -2.51 -18.28 16.65
C SER A 157 -1.28 -18.32 17.58
N ARG A 158 -0.07 -18.46 17.03
CA ARG A 158 1.19 -18.53 17.79
C ARG A 158 1.96 -17.22 17.77
N CYS A 159 1.52 -16.25 16.97
CA CYS A 159 2.14 -14.95 16.87
C CYS A 159 1.27 -13.88 17.54
N GLN A 160 1.90 -12.91 18.18
CA GLN A 160 1.22 -11.68 18.53
C GLN A 160 0.99 -10.88 17.25
N ASN A 161 -0.25 -10.84 16.77
CA ASN A 161 -0.60 -10.06 15.59
C ASN A 161 -0.65 -8.57 15.92
N ILE A 162 0.11 -7.78 15.15
CA ILE A 162 0.15 -6.31 15.20
C ILE A 162 -0.30 -5.79 13.84
N PRO A 163 -1.57 -5.34 13.73
CA PRO A 163 -2.10 -4.86 12.47
C PRO A 163 -1.62 -3.44 12.17
N PHE A 164 -1.13 -3.26 10.94
CA PHE A 164 -0.80 -1.97 10.35
C PHE A 164 -1.95 -1.49 9.48
N THR A 165 -2.24 -0.21 9.57
CA THR A 165 -3.29 0.41 8.76
C THR A 165 -2.68 1.27 7.65
N ALA A 166 -3.28 1.23 6.44
CA ALA A 166 -2.88 2.14 5.38
C ALA A 166 -3.05 3.60 5.83
N LEU A 167 -2.21 4.48 5.35
CA LEU A 167 -2.37 5.91 5.56
C LEU A 167 -3.72 6.38 5.03
N SER A 168 -4.36 7.30 5.72
CA SER A 168 -5.55 7.97 5.20
C SER A 168 -5.20 8.86 4.01
N ALA A 169 -6.20 9.16 3.16
CA ALA A 169 -6.00 10.10 2.06
C ALA A 169 -5.48 11.47 2.54
N SER A 170 -5.93 11.93 3.72
CA SER A 170 -5.48 13.19 4.32
C SER A 170 -3.99 13.16 4.67
N GLN A 171 -3.54 12.08 5.33
CA GLN A 171 -2.12 11.93 5.68
C GLN A 171 -1.22 11.82 4.43
N CYS A 172 -1.68 11.09 3.40
CA CYS A 172 -0.97 11.04 2.12
C CYS A 172 -0.90 12.42 1.46
N TYR A 173 -2.02 13.17 1.47
CA TYR A 173 -2.08 14.52 0.91
C TYR A 173 -1.11 15.47 1.63
N GLU A 174 -1.12 15.49 2.96
CA GLU A 174 -0.21 16.29 3.77
C GLU A 174 1.27 15.98 3.48
N ALA A 175 1.59 14.70 3.19
CA ALA A 175 2.95 14.26 2.90
C ALA A 175 3.49 14.68 1.51
N VAL A 176 2.59 15.02 0.55
CA VAL A 176 2.99 15.31 -0.85
C VAL A 176 2.56 16.70 -1.37
N GLN A 177 1.74 17.45 -0.63
CA GLN A 177 1.14 18.71 -1.08
C GLN A 177 2.17 19.82 -1.38
N GLU A 178 3.37 19.75 -0.80
CA GLU A 178 4.44 20.74 -1.05
C GLU A 178 5.29 20.37 -2.28
N GLU A 179 5.20 19.11 -2.75
CA GLU A 179 6.02 18.58 -3.84
C GLU A 179 5.22 18.44 -5.16
N LEU A 180 3.88 18.40 -5.10
CA LEU A 180 2.99 18.20 -6.24
C LEU A 180 2.00 19.34 -6.41
N GLU A 181 1.51 19.53 -7.66
CA GLU A 181 0.35 20.40 -7.91
C GLU A 181 -0.85 19.97 -7.06
N ALA A 182 -1.62 20.94 -6.58
CA ALA A 182 -2.70 20.71 -5.63
C ALA A 182 -3.73 19.66 -6.11
N MET A 183 -4.03 19.62 -7.41
CA MET A 183 -4.95 18.64 -7.99
C MET A 183 -4.31 17.23 -8.00
N ASP A 184 -3.04 17.11 -8.37
CA ASP A 184 -2.33 15.83 -8.42
C ASP A 184 -2.13 15.26 -7.03
N ALA A 185 -1.70 16.09 -6.07
CA ALA A 185 -1.60 15.71 -4.67
C ALA A 185 -2.94 15.16 -4.14
N TYR A 186 -4.04 15.83 -4.49
CA TYR A 186 -5.37 15.41 -4.07
C TYR A 186 -5.81 14.09 -4.72
N LEU A 187 -5.74 13.99 -6.04
CA LEU A 187 -6.19 12.80 -6.77
C LEU A 187 -5.35 11.58 -6.39
N LEU A 188 -4.02 11.69 -6.44
CA LEU A 188 -3.12 10.58 -6.14
C LEU A 188 -3.24 10.12 -4.69
N SER A 189 -3.38 11.04 -3.71
CA SER A 189 -3.58 10.67 -2.31
C SER A 189 -4.91 9.95 -2.05
N ASN A 190 -5.91 10.13 -2.92
CA ASN A 190 -7.15 9.37 -2.87
C ASN A 190 -7.05 7.98 -3.53
N MET A 191 -6.06 7.76 -4.41
CA MET A 191 -5.82 6.49 -5.12
C MET A 191 -4.78 5.62 -4.44
N ILE A 192 -3.66 6.23 -4.01
CA ILE A 192 -2.44 5.56 -3.54
C ILE A 192 -2.20 5.93 -2.09
N ARG A 193 -1.71 4.99 -1.29
CA ARG A 193 -1.54 5.16 0.16
C ARG A 193 -0.08 5.18 0.62
N GLN A 194 0.85 5.38 -0.31
CA GLN A 194 2.29 5.42 -0.05
C GLN A 194 2.93 6.59 -0.80
N LYS A 195 3.71 7.42 -0.08
CA LYS A 195 4.33 8.64 -0.65
C LYS A 195 5.21 8.35 -1.87
N SER A 196 6.08 7.33 -1.79
CA SER A 196 6.98 6.97 -2.90
C SER A 196 6.22 6.59 -4.17
N GLU A 197 5.17 5.77 -4.03
CA GLU A 197 4.32 5.37 -5.17
C GLU A 197 3.52 6.57 -5.73
N ILE A 198 3.10 7.50 -4.87
CA ILE A 198 2.43 8.75 -5.31
C ILE A 198 3.39 9.58 -6.19
N MET A 199 4.64 9.74 -5.75
CA MET A 199 5.63 10.52 -6.50
C MET A 199 5.96 9.87 -7.85
N GLU A 200 6.17 8.56 -7.87
CA GLU A 200 6.39 7.79 -9.09
C GLU A 200 5.19 7.87 -10.06
N ALA A 201 3.99 7.70 -9.52
CA ALA A 201 2.76 7.80 -10.32
C ALA A 201 2.58 9.20 -10.92
N ALA A 202 2.90 10.27 -10.18
CA ALA A 202 2.80 11.65 -10.66
C ALA A 202 3.67 11.93 -11.88
N GLU A 203 4.84 11.30 -11.97
CA GLU A 203 5.78 11.43 -13.09
C GLU A 203 5.42 10.51 -14.28
N SER A 204 4.54 9.52 -14.08
CA SER A 204 4.23 8.54 -15.12
C SER A 204 3.46 9.15 -16.30
N GLU A 205 3.82 8.78 -17.54
CA GLU A 205 3.11 9.20 -18.74
C GLU A 205 1.63 8.78 -18.71
N ASP A 206 1.33 7.61 -18.19
CA ASP A 206 -0.04 7.09 -18.10
C ASP A 206 -0.93 7.95 -17.20
N TYR A 207 -0.41 8.40 -16.04
CA TYR A 207 -1.14 9.30 -15.14
C TYR A 207 -1.35 10.68 -15.75
N GLN A 208 -0.30 11.29 -16.33
CA GLN A 208 -0.36 12.59 -16.94
C GLN A 208 -1.36 12.60 -18.11
N HIS A 209 -1.36 11.55 -18.92
CA HIS A 209 -2.33 11.38 -19.98
C HIS A 209 -3.77 11.21 -19.46
N ALA A 210 -3.96 10.37 -18.44
CA ALA A 210 -5.28 10.19 -17.80
C ALA A 210 -5.82 11.51 -17.23
N ARG A 211 -4.97 12.33 -16.61
CA ARG A 211 -5.31 13.67 -16.11
C ARG A 211 -5.78 14.60 -17.22
N PHE A 212 -5.05 14.61 -18.34
CA PHE A 212 -5.46 15.36 -19.54
C PHE A 212 -6.83 14.89 -20.04
N LEU A 213 -7.04 13.59 -20.15
CA LEU A 213 -8.30 13.00 -20.60
C LEU A 213 -9.45 13.30 -19.63
N MET A 214 -9.24 13.23 -18.32
CA MET A 214 -10.25 13.57 -17.33
C MET A 214 -10.73 15.01 -17.51
N LYS A 215 -9.79 15.97 -17.60
CA LYS A 215 -10.13 17.39 -17.81
C LYS A 215 -10.91 17.59 -19.09
N GLY A 216 -10.39 17.12 -20.21
CA GLY A 216 -11.02 17.28 -21.51
C GLY A 216 -12.36 16.58 -21.65
N MET A 217 -12.53 15.41 -21.02
CA MET A 217 -13.80 14.69 -20.98
C MET A 217 -14.85 15.46 -20.16
N LEU A 218 -14.51 15.87 -18.93
CA LEU A 218 -15.46 16.54 -18.04
C LEU A 218 -15.94 17.87 -18.65
N GLU A 219 -15.07 18.67 -19.25
CA GLU A 219 -15.44 19.93 -19.90
C GLU A 219 -16.42 19.70 -21.09
N ARG A 220 -16.14 18.72 -21.94
CA ARG A 220 -16.95 18.41 -23.10
C ARG A 220 -18.28 17.74 -22.74
N TYR A 221 -18.28 16.88 -21.75
CA TYR A 221 -19.49 16.18 -21.31
C TYR A 221 -20.57 17.14 -20.78
N LEU A 222 -20.17 18.29 -20.24
CA LEU A 222 -21.12 19.35 -19.86
C LEU A 222 -21.90 19.90 -21.05
N SER A 223 -21.28 19.98 -22.20
CA SER A 223 -21.92 20.49 -23.46
C SER A 223 -22.59 19.34 -24.19
N SER A 224 -21.89 18.24 -24.43
CA SER A 224 -22.40 17.09 -25.18
C SER A 224 -21.66 15.79 -24.76
N PRO A 225 -22.39 14.73 -24.37
CA PRO A 225 -21.78 13.41 -24.14
C PRO A 225 -21.08 12.85 -25.40
N TYR A 226 -21.54 13.22 -26.59
CA TYR A 226 -20.93 12.78 -27.84
C TYR A 226 -19.58 13.46 -28.12
N ASP A 227 -19.43 14.74 -27.75
CA ASP A 227 -18.16 15.45 -27.89
C ASP A 227 -17.11 14.86 -26.92
N ALA A 228 -17.52 14.47 -25.72
CA ALA A 228 -16.66 13.77 -24.80
C ALA A 228 -16.24 12.38 -25.34
N LEU A 229 -17.17 11.65 -25.98
CA LEU A 229 -16.86 10.36 -26.59
C LEU A 229 -15.85 10.53 -27.74
N LEU A 230 -16.10 11.47 -28.67
CA LEU A 230 -15.18 11.73 -29.78
C LEU A 230 -13.77 12.11 -29.26
N PHE A 231 -13.72 12.96 -28.24
CA PHE A 231 -12.45 13.36 -27.62
C PHE A 231 -11.70 12.15 -27.07
N LEU A 232 -12.34 11.26 -26.28
CA LEU A 232 -11.68 10.09 -25.73
C LEU A 232 -11.26 9.07 -26.80
N GLN A 233 -11.99 8.98 -27.91
CA GLN A 233 -11.61 8.11 -29.04
C GLN A 233 -10.41 8.62 -29.80
N VAL A 234 -10.31 9.96 -29.99
CA VAL A 234 -9.24 10.57 -30.79
C VAL A 234 -7.99 10.78 -29.97
N GLU A 235 -8.11 11.37 -28.81
CA GLU A 235 -6.97 11.76 -27.97
C GLU A 235 -6.60 10.68 -26.95
N GLY A 236 -7.57 9.89 -26.50
CA GLY A 236 -7.36 8.93 -25.42
C GLY A 236 -6.86 7.59 -25.91
N PHE A 237 -7.68 6.87 -26.64
CA PHE A 237 -7.44 5.47 -26.97
C PHE A 237 -7.66 5.19 -28.46
N PRO A 238 -6.86 5.81 -29.37
CA PRO A 238 -7.03 5.66 -30.80
C PRO A 238 -6.76 4.23 -31.28
N ALA A 239 -7.59 3.72 -32.20
CA ALA A 239 -7.52 2.35 -32.71
C ALA A 239 -6.16 1.98 -33.33
N LYS A 240 -5.50 2.93 -33.95
CA LYS A 240 -4.27 2.70 -34.74
C LYS A 240 -2.97 2.94 -33.97
N GLN A 241 -3.01 3.67 -32.86
CA GLN A 241 -1.83 3.98 -32.06
C GLN A 241 -2.06 3.55 -30.61
N LYS A 242 -1.49 2.41 -30.21
CA LYS A 242 -1.54 1.94 -28.84
C LYS A 242 -0.44 2.60 -28.01
N LYS A 243 -0.45 3.94 -27.91
CA LYS A 243 0.54 4.65 -27.09
C LYS A 243 0.23 4.47 -25.59
N TYR A 244 -1.03 4.55 -25.22
CA TYR A 244 -1.49 4.42 -23.84
C TYR A 244 -2.36 3.17 -23.68
N GLY A 245 -2.21 2.51 -22.54
CA GLY A 245 -2.78 1.21 -22.31
C GLY A 245 -3.78 1.16 -21.17
N LYS A 246 -3.87 -0.01 -20.61
CA LYS A 246 -4.76 -0.35 -19.50
C LYS A 246 -4.51 0.53 -18.26
N GLN A 247 -3.26 0.90 -18.00
CA GLN A 247 -2.89 1.69 -16.82
C GLN A 247 -3.44 3.12 -16.91
N ALA A 248 -3.32 3.78 -18.06
CA ALA A 248 -3.92 5.11 -18.27
C ALA A 248 -5.44 5.08 -18.12
N MET A 249 -6.11 4.02 -18.61
CA MET A 249 -7.55 3.86 -18.44
C MET A 249 -7.95 3.62 -16.98
N LEU A 250 -7.15 2.89 -16.21
CA LEU A 250 -7.37 2.71 -14.77
C LEU A 250 -7.29 4.05 -14.04
N TYR A 251 -6.25 4.83 -14.28
CA TYR A 251 -6.14 6.18 -13.70
C TYR A 251 -7.34 7.06 -14.09
N LEU A 252 -7.77 7.05 -15.34
CA LEU A 252 -8.92 7.84 -15.79
C LEU A 252 -10.19 7.45 -15.03
N ILE A 253 -10.49 6.15 -14.91
CA ILE A 253 -11.66 5.66 -14.18
C ILE A 253 -11.60 6.04 -12.71
N ASP A 254 -10.43 5.92 -12.07
CA ASP A 254 -10.26 6.27 -10.67
C ASP A 254 -10.41 7.78 -10.42
N MET A 255 -9.85 8.64 -11.29
CA MET A 255 -10.03 10.09 -11.25
C MET A 255 -11.50 10.48 -11.41
N LEU A 256 -12.21 9.91 -12.39
CA LEU A 256 -13.64 10.16 -12.58
C LEU A 256 -14.45 9.68 -11.38
N SER A 257 -14.09 8.52 -10.80
CA SER A 257 -14.76 7.99 -9.60
C SER A 257 -14.60 8.92 -8.40
N ILE A 258 -13.41 9.50 -8.20
CA ILE A 258 -13.16 10.50 -7.15
C ILE A 258 -14.01 11.75 -7.43
N PHE A 259 -14.00 12.26 -8.66
CA PHE A 259 -14.74 13.46 -9.04
C PHE A 259 -16.26 13.31 -8.81
N PHE A 260 -16.87 12.23 -9.29
CA PHE A 260 -18.31 12.01 -9.11
C PHE A 260 -18.68 11.70 -7.65
N LYS A 261 -17.80 11.07 -6.88
CA LYS A 261 -17.97 10.87 -5.45
C LYS A 261 -17.93 12.20 -4.68
N ASP A 262 -17.04 13.10 -5.05
CA ASP A 262 -16.95 14.45 -4.46
C ASP A 262 -18.17 15.30 -4.83
N SER A 263 -18.63 15.21 -6.07
CA SER A 263 -19.87 15.86 -6.54
C SER A 263 -21.08 15.39 -5.73
N LEU A 264 -21.20 14.06 -5.47
CA LEU A 264 -22.28 13.49 -4.67
C LEU A 264 -22.22 13.94 -3.20
N ARG A 265 -21.02 14.04 -2.62
CA ARG A 265 -20.81 14.45 -1.21
C ARG A 265 -20.91 15.94 -0.99
N ASN A 266 -21.05 16.74 -2.03
CA ASN A 266 -21.06 18.20 -1.96
C ASN A 266 -19.81 18.76 -1.24
N SER A 267 -18.66 18.12 -1.47
CA SER A 267 -17.41 18.45 -0.80
C SER A 267 -16.86 19.79 -1.32
N ARG A 268 -16.63 20.74 -0.39
CA ARG A 268 -16.07 22.08 -0.71
C ARG A 268 -14.57 22.22 -0.41
N LYS A 269 -13.94 21.16 0.12
CA LYS A 269 -12.54 21.19 0.58
C LYS A 269 -11.55 20.79 -0.52
N GLN A 270 -11.85 21.09 -1.76
CA GLN A 270 -10.95 20.74 -2.88
C GLN A 270 -9.88 21.81 -3.08
N PRO A 271 -8.61 21.45 -3.19
CA PRO A 271 -7.52 22.43 -3.24
C PRO A 271 -7.42 23.15 -4.59
N ASP A 272 -7.82 22.53 -5.70
CA ASP A 272 -7.68 23.07 -7.06
C ASP A 272 -8.90 23.88 -7.51
N ALA A 273 -8.66 25.05 -8.13
CA ALA A 273 -9.72 25.98 -8.56
C ALA A 273 -10.54 25.44 -9.75
N TRP A 274 -9.87 24.82 -10.74
CA TRP A 274 -10.56 24.20 -11.89
C TRP A 274 -11.47 23.07 -11.42
N TYR A 275 -10.97 22.21 -10.54
CA TYR A 275 -11.70 21.08 -9.98
C TYR A 275 -12.97 21.53 -9.23
N ARG A 276 -12.86 22.57 -8.38
CA ARG A 276 -14.01 23.14 -7.67
C ARG A 276 -15.06 23.70 -8.62
N ASN A 277 -14.63 24.48 -9.65
CA ASN A 277 -15.54 25.03 -10.63
C ASN A 277 -16.30 23.94 -11.41
N MET A 278 -15.58 22.87 -11.80
CA MET A 278 -16.19 21.72 -12.48
C MET A 278 -17.22 21.02 -11.57
N LEU A 279 -16.91 20.80 -10.29
CA LEU A 279 -17.87 20.23 -9.34
C LEU A 279 -19.16 21.08 -9.26
N GLU A 280 -19.04 22.41 -9.14
CA GLU A 280 -20.21 23.30 -9.09
C GLU A 280 -21.08 23.22 -10.34
N GLN A 281 -20.46 23.09 -11.54
CA GLN A 281 -21.19 22.94 -12.79
C GLN A 281 -21.93 21.60 -12.87
N TYR A 282 -21.28 20.50 -12.45
CA TYR A 282 -21.88 19.17 -12.44
C TYR A 282 -22.99 19.03 -11.41
N GLN A 283 -22.88 19.66 -10.25
CA GLN A 283 -23.92 19.68 -9.22
C GLN A 283 -25.21 20.40 -9.66
N LYS A 284 -25.12 21.35 -10.60
CA LYS A 284 -26.28 22.05 -11.19
C LYS A 284 -27.03 21.20 -12.23
N LYS A 285 -26.38 20.11 -12.72
CA LYS A 285 -27.01 19.20 -13.69
C LYS A 285 -27.79 18.10 -12.97
N ASN A 286 -28.94 17.75 -13.52
CA ASN A 286 -29.76 16.66 -13.03
C ASN A 286 -29.19 15.31 -13.51
N MET A 287 -28.16 14.81 -12.81
CA MET A 287 -27.47 13.57 -13.12
C MET A 287 -27.55 12.60 -11.94
N ASP A 288 -27.81 11.34 -12.26
CA ASP A 288 -27.72 10.27 -11.23
C ASP A 288 -26.25 9.89 -10.97
N MET A 289 -25.62 10.60 -10.02
CA MET A 289 -24.22 10.39 -9.65
C MET A 289 -23.96 8.98 -9.10
N VAL A 290 -24.96 8.36 -8.47
CA VAL A 290 -24.83 7.00 -7.95
C VAL A 290 -24.77 5.99 -9.09
N ALA A 291 -25.67 6.15 -10.08
CA ALA A 291 -25.65 5.31 -11.27
C ALA A 291 -24.34 5.47 -12.07
N ILE A 292 -23.83 6.70 -12.19
CA ILE A 292 -22.52 6.96 -12.84
C ILE A 292 -21.40 6.23 -12.10
N LEU A 293 -21.33 6.30 -10.78
CA LEU A 293 -20.32 5.59 -9.99
C LEU A 293 -20.42 4.07 -10.16
N GLN A 294 -21.62 3.51 -10.24
CA GLN A 294 -21.82 2.08 -10.53
C GLN A 294 -21.30 1.70 -11.93
N ILE A 295 -21.54 2.55 -12.95
CA ILE A 295 -21.03 2.34 -14.29
C ILE A 295 -19.49 2.34 -14.29
N LEU A 296 -18.85 3.30 -13.61
CA LEU A 296 -17.40 3.38 -13.51
C LEU A 296 -16.81 2.15 -12.81
N MET A 297 -17.42 1.67 -11.70
CA MET A 297 -17.00 0.45 -11.02
C MET A 297 -17.07 -0.79 -11.94
N GLN A 298 -18.20 -0.98 -12.64
CA GLN A 298 -18.36 -2.08 -13.59
C GLN A 298 -17.38 -1.98 -14.76
N THR A 299 -17.10 -0.77 -15.22
CA THR A 299 -16.09 -0.52 -16.26
C THR A 299 -14.70 -0.93 -15.78
N LYS A 300 -14.36 -0.59 -14.53
CA LYS A 300 -13.10 -0.99 -13.91
C LYS A 300 -12.96 -2.50 -13.82
N ASP A 301 -14.00 -3.20 -13.35
CA ASP A 301 -14.02 -4.66 -13.25
C ASP A 301 -13.88 -5.32 -14.63
N THR A 302 -14.52 -4.75 -15.65
CA THR A 302 -14.41 -5.22 -17.02
C THR A 302 -13.02 -5.01 -17.59
N LEU A 303 -12.38 -3.88 -17.28
CA LEU A 303 -11.01 -3.54 -17.70
C LEU A 303 -9.97 -4.54 -17.14
N LEU A 304 -10.20 -5.10 -15.96
CA LEU A 304 -9.30 -6.11 -15.36
C LEU A 304 -9.27 -7.42 -16.19
N ARG A 305 -10.29 -7.68 -16.99
CA ARG A 305 -10.31 -8.76 -17.99
C ARG A 305 -9.70 -8.25 -19.31
N SER A 306 -9.31 -9.11 -20.23
CA SER A 306 -8.76 -8.71 -21.52
C SER A 306 -9.85 -8.16 -22.43
N VAL A 307 -9.94 -6.83 -22.62
CA VAL A 307 -10.95 -6.14 -23.41
C VAL A 307 -10.35 -5.10 -24.37
N ASN A 308 -11.12 -4.79 -25.42
CA ASN A 308 -10.82 -3.68 -26.30
C ASN A 308 -11.15 -2.35 -25.61
N LEU A 309 -10.14 -1.49 -25.40
CA LEU A 309 -10.26 -0.24 -24.65
C LEU A 309 -11.24 0.74 -25.33
N GLN A 310 -11.28 0.81 -26.65
CA GLN A 310 -12.22 1.70 -27.35
C GLN A 310 -13.68 1.31 -27.10
N LEU A 311 -14.00 0.03 -27.27
CA LEU A 311 -15.34 -0.45 -27.00
C LEU A 311 -15.75 -0.24 -25.54
N LEU A 312 -14.78 -0.34 -24.63
CA LEU A 312 -15.02 -0.10 -23.20
C LEU A 312 -15.34 1.38 -22.92
N VAL A 313 -14.60 2.29 -23.56
CA VAL A 313 -14.87 3.75 -23.47
C VAL A 313 -16.26 4.07 -24.06
N ASP A 314 -16.59 3.52 -25.21
CA ASP A 314 -17.90 3.69 -25.84
C ASP A 314 -19.02 3.23 -24.92
N GLN A 315 -18.92 2.00 -24.41
CA GLN A 315 -19.90 1.43 -23.50
C GLN A 315 -20.05 2.28 -22.23
N MET A 316 -18.95 2.73 -21.64
CA MET A 316 -18.94 3.59 -20.45
C MET A 316 -19.72 4.88 -20.71
N LEU A 317 -19.38 5.63 -21.75
CA LEU A 317 -20.01 6.92 -22.03
C LEU A 317 -21.46 6.81 -22.48
N PHE A 318 -21.82 5.80 -23.28
CA PHE A 318 -23.22 5.59 -23.66
C PHE A 318 -24.07 5.29 -22.42
N ARG A 319 -23.62 4.43 -21.52
CA ARG A 319 -24.33 4.15 -20.26
C ARG A 319 -24.41 5.37 -19.33
N MET A 320 -23.34 6.16 -19.23
CA MET A 320 -23.36 7.42 -18.46
C MET A 320 -24.40 8.40 -19.04
N LYS A 321 -24.51 8.48 -20.36
CA LYS A 321 -25.53 9.33 -21.02
C LYS A 321 -26.95 8.89 -20.65
N GLU A 322 -27.25 7.59 -20.62
CA GLU A 322 -28.59 7.08 -20.30
C GLU A 322 -29.08 7.50 -18.90
N VAL A 323 -28.17 7.70 -17.95
CA VAL A 323 -28.46 8.11 -16.57
C VAL A 323 -28.31 9.62 -16.35
N THR A 324 -28.02 10.37 -17.43
CA THR A 324 -27.96 11.84 -17.43
C THR A 324 -29.23 12.36 -18.12
N LYS A 325 -30.08 13.08 -17.39
CA LYS A 325 -31.32 13.67 -17.88
C LYS A 325 -31.15 15.12 -18.29
#